data_48e4650c52c0df9e429c5c41dd15acf5
#
_entry.id   48e4650c52c0df9e429c5c41dd15acf5
#
_cell.length_a   1.000
_cell.length_b   1.000
_cell.length_c   1.000
_cell.angle_alpha   90.00
_cell.angle_beta   90.00
_cell.angle_gamma   90.00
#
_symmetry.space_group_name_H-M   'P 1'
#
loop_
_entity.id
_entity.type
_entity.pdbx_description
1 polymer ?
#
loop_
_entity_poly.entity_id
_entity_poly.type
_entity_poly.pdbx_seq_one_letter_code
_entity_poly.pdbx_strand_id
1 'polypeptide(L)'
;EIPLRLVGSEMCIRDSIKTVAEDGVVTGTPDRSTLRAVQTPQVFETDLLKAALQSALENEVPVTDDCSAVERLGKVVYLIDGDEENLKITTPVDLVIAEAILAEREGR
;
A
#
# COMPACT_ATOMS: atom_id res chain seq x y z
N GLU A 1 19.22 5.31 0.82
CA GLU A 1 18.97 5.97 1.24
C GLU A 1 18.93 6.29 1.90
N ILE A 2 18.86 6.22 2.01
CA ILE A 2 18.62 6.92 2.60
C ILE A 2 18.50 7.27 3.31
N PRO A 3 18.94 7.62 3.51
CA PRO A 3 18.59 8.03 4.30
C PRO A 3 17.97 8.21 4.86
N LEU A 4 17.56 8.46 5.01
CA LEU A 4 16.80 8.51 5.49
C LEU A 4 16.41 7.80 5.48
N ARG A 5 16.57 7.19 5.29
CA ARG A 5 16.13 6.69 5.20
C ARG A 5 15.91 6.21 5.74
N LEU A 6 15.83 6.03 5.86
CA LEU A 6 15.47 5.83 6.33
C LEU A 6 15.15 5.77 6.89
N VAL A 7 15.37 5.91 7.17
CA VAL A 7 14.83 6.01 7.71
C VAL A 7 14.22 5.68 7.79
N GLY A 8 13.76 5.11 7.50
CA GLY A 8 13.02 4.86 7.52
C GLY A 8 12.52 4.46 7.41
N SER A 9 12.65 4.29 7.53
CA SER A 9 11.85 3.99 7.23
C SER A 9 10.85 3.41 7.12
N GLU A 10 10.71 2.63 7.12
CA GLU A 10 9.62 1.99 6.60
C GLU A 10 8.80 1.27 7.58
N MET A 11 9.30 0.33 8.31
CA MET A 11 8.58 -0.40 9.33
C MET A 11 8.58 0.30 10.64
N CYS A 12 9.39 1.31 10.74
CA CYS A 12 9.41 2.10 11.95
C CYS A 12 8.20 3.01 12.00
N ILE A 13 8.00 3.62 13.12
CA ILE A 13 6.94 4.60 13.28
C ILE A 13 7.15 5.72 12.28
N ARG A 14 6.14 5.98 11.51
CA ARG A 14 6.19 7.00 10.50
C ARG A 14 5.51 8.24 11.01
N ASP A 15 6.31 9.20 11.42
CA ASP A 15 5.78 10.47 11.94
C ASP A 15 5.25 11.35 10.82
N SER A 16 5.84 11.24 9.64
CA SER A 16 5.37 12.03 8.51
C SER A 16 5.70 11.37 7.18
N ILE A 17 5.00 11.83 6.15
CA ILE A 17 5.19 11.37 4.77
C ILE A 17 5.70 12.55 3.97
N LYS A 18 6.70 12.31 3.13
CA LYS A 18 7.30 13.35 2.31
C LYS A 18 7.16 13.01 0.84
N THR A 19 7.02 14.05 0.02
CA THR A 19 7.22 13.89 -1.41
C THR A 19 8.65 14.28 -1.72
N VAL A 20 9.27 13.58 -2.66
CA VAL A 20 10.68 13.78 -3.00
C VAL A 20 10.88 13.88 -4.49
N ALA A 21 11.89 14.64 -4.90
CA ALA A 21 12.34 14.70 -6.28
C ALA A 21 13.28 13.54 -6.56
N GLU A 22 13.62 13.34 -7.85
CA GLU A 22 14.51 12.24 -8.25
C GLU A 22 15.87 12.27 -7.55
N ASP A 23 16.36 13.45 -7.22
CA ASP A 23 17.65 13.62 -6.53
C ASP A 23 17.56 13.38 -5.02
N GLY A 24 16.37 13.04 -4.53
CA GLY A 24 16.16 12.76 -3.12
C GLY A 24 15.83 13.98 -2.27
N VAL A 25 15.74 15.16 -2.86
CA VAL A 25 15.36 16.36 -2.12
C VAL A 25 13.86 16.34 -1.80
N VAL A 26 13.50 16.63 -0.56
CA VAL A 26 12.12 16.70 -0.14
C VAL A 26 11.43 17.89 -0.81
N THR A 27 10.32 17.64 -1.47
CA THR A 27 9.55 18.68 -2.18
C THR A 27 8.30 19.11 -1.44
N GLY A 28 7.86 18.35 -0.46
CA GLY A 28 6.68 18.71 0.31
C GLY A 28 6.30 17.68 1.34
N THR A 29 5.30 18.03 2.14
CA THR A 29 4.76 17.14 3.17
C THR A 29 3.24 17.14 3.00
N PRO A 30 2.65 16.06 2.45
CA PRO A 30 1.19 15.97 2.32
C PRO A 30 0.51 15.94 3.69
N ASP A 31 -0.75 16.37 3.73
CA ASP A 31 -1.55 16.27 4.94
C ASP A 31 -1.85 14.80 5.22
N ARG A 32 -1.24 14.30 6.25
CA ARG A 32 -1.32 12.89 6.63
C ARG A 32 -2.73 12.42 6.94
N SER A 33 -3.58 13.31 7.42
CA SER A 33 -4.96 12.96 7.74
C SER A 33 -5.77 12.55 6.50
N THR A 34 -5.31 12.92 5.31
CA THR A 34 -5.97 12.58 4.06
C THR A 34 -5.39 11.34 3.39
N LEU A 35 -4.36 10.75 3.99
CA LEU A 35 -3.65 9.62 3.40
C LEU A 35 -3.97 8.32 4.13
N ARG A 36 -3.99 7.24 3.37
CA ARG A 36 -4.20 5.89 3.91
C ARG A 36 -3.26 4.93 3.22
N ALA A 37 -2.63 4.07 4.00
CA ALA A 37 -1.85 2.94 3.48
C ALA A 37 -2.81 1.79 3.25
N VAL A 38 -2.84 1.26 2.03
CA VAL A 38 -3.83 0.27 1.62
C VAL A 38 -3.25 -1.12 1.73
N GLN A 39 -4.01 -2.02 2.35
CA GLN A 39 -3.65 -3.42 2.49
C GLN A 39 -4.30 -4.26 1.39
N THR A 40 -3.86 -5.50 1.27
CA THR A 40 -4.54 -6.52 0.47
C THR A 40 -5.29 -7.45 1.43
N PRO A 41 -6.36 -8.13 1.01
CA PRO A 41 -6.90 -8.15 -0.35
C PRO A 41 -7.69 -6.90 -0.70
N GLN A 42 -7.83 -6.67 -2.00
CA GLN A 42 -8.66 -5.62 -2.55
C GLN A 42 -9.80 -6.35 -3.29
N VAL A 43 -11.04 -6.05 -2.94
CA VAL A 43 -12.19 -6.83 -3.38
C VAL A 43 -13.08 -6.03 -4.32
N PHE A 44 -13.44 -6.63 -5.43
CA PHE A 44 -14.27 -6.01 -6.46
C PHE A 44 -15.25 -7.02 -7.06
N GLU A 45 -16.30 -6.49 -7.66
CA GLU A 45 -17.16 -7.29 -8.52
C GLU A 45 -16.29 -7.75 -9.71
N THR A 46 -16.38 -9.05 -10.04
CA THR A 46 -15.45 -9.69 -10.99
C THR A 46 -15.43 -9.04 -12.36
N ASP A 47 -16.61 -8.78 -12.91
CA ASP A 47 -16.69 -8.20 -14.26
C ASP A 47 -16.16 -6.79 -14.30
N LEU A 48 -16.37 -6.03 -13.23
CA LEU A 48 -15.83 -4.67 -13.12
C LEU A 48 -14.31 -4.70 -13.10
N LEU A 49 -13.70 -5.57 -12.31
CA LEU A 49 -12.25 -5.68 -12.23
C LEU A 49 -11.66 -6.14 -13.57
N LYS A 50 -12.27 -7.11 -14.22
CA LYS A 50 -11.81 -7.56 -15.54
C LYS A 50 -11.85 -6.43 -16.55
N ALA A 51 -12.95 -5.67 -16.59
CA ALA A 51 -13.08 -4.54 -17.49
C ALA A 51 -12.03 -3.47 -17.21
N ALA A 52 -11.78 -3.20 -15.94
CA ALA A 52 -10.79 -2.18 -15.53
C ALA A 52 -9.37 -2.57 -15.96
N LEU A 53 -8.98 -3.81 -15.72
CA LEU A 53 -7.65 -4.31 -16.08
C LEU A 53 -7.49 -4.38 -17.60
N GLN A 54 -8.51 -4.84 -18.30
CA GLN A 54 -8.51 -4.89 -19.77
C GLN A 54 -8.35 -3.50 -20.36
N SER A 55 -9.10 -2.52 -19.86
CA SER A 55 -9.01 -1.15 -20.32
C SER A 55 -7.62 -0.55 -20.10
N ALA A 56 -7.02 -0.81 -18.93
CA ALA A 56 -5.68 -0.33 -18.64
C ALA A 56 -4.66 -0.94 -19.60
N LEU A 57 -4.78 -2.25 -19.86
CA LEU A 57 -3.89 -2.94 -20.77
C LEU A 57 -4.01 -2.42 -22.21
N GLU A 58 -5.23 -2.27 -22.70
CA GLU A 58 -5.48 -1.78 -24.07
C GLU A 58 -4.97 -0.35 -24.29
N ASN A 59 -5.03 0.47 -23.26
CA ASN A 59 -4.57 1.86 -23.33
C ASN A 59 -3.13 2.03 -22.87
N GLU A 60 -2.45 0.94 -22.55
CA GLU A 60 -1.06 0.92 -22.09
C GLU A 60 -0.83 1.86 -20.90
N VAL A 61 -1.79 1.90 -19.98
CA VAL A 61 -1.71 2.71 -18.77
C VAL A 61 -1.16 1.87 -17.63
N PRO A 62 -0.03 2.26 -17.03
CA PRO A 62 0.48 1.53 -15.87
C PRO A 62 -0.45 1.74 -14.67
N VAL A 63 -0.69 0.67 -13.92
CA VAL A 63 -1.46 0.73 -12.69
C VAL A 63 -0.63 0.13 -11.56
N THR A 64 -0.77 0.72 -10.37
CA THR A 64 0.02 0.29 -9.22
C THR A 64 -0.67 -0.83 -8.44
N ASP A 65 -2.01 -0.89 -8.50
CA ASP A 65 -2.79 -1.93 -7.84
C ASP A 65 -4.16 -2.03 -8.52
N ASP A 66 -4.97 -2.98 -8.08
CA ASP A 66 -6.30 -3.20 -8.67
C ASP A 66 -7.21 -1.99 -8.45
N CYS A 67 -7.12 -1.35 -7.29
CA CYS A 67 -7.90 -0.15 -7.01
C CYS A 67 -7.61 0.96 -8.01
N SER A 68 -6.36 1.18 -8.37
CA SER A 68 -6.02 2.24 -9.33
C SER A 68 -6.62 1.97 -10.70
N ALA A 69 -6.70 0.70 -11.12
CA ALA A 69 -7.34 0.32 -12.37
C ALA A 69 -8.83 0.65 -12.35
N VAL A 70 -9.50 0.35 -11.24
CA VAL A 70 -10.93 0.62 -11.09
C VAL A 70 -11.22 2.12 -11.00
N GLU A 71 -10.40 2.85 -10.27
CA GLU A 71 -10.52 4.31 -10.15
C GLU A 71 -10.40 4.99 -11.51
N ARG A 72 -9.52 4.46 -12.36
CA ARG A 72 -9.31 4.99 -13.71
C ARG A 72 -10.60 4.98 -14.54
N LEU A 73 -11.52 4.05 -14.27
CA LEU A 73 -12.81 3.98 -14.93
C LEU A 73 -13.84 4.96 -14.35
N GLY A 74 -13.44 5.78 -13.38
CA GLY A 74 -14.34 6.72 -12.73
C GLY A 74 -15.26 6.09 -11.70
N LYS A 75 -14.98 4.86 -11.26
CA LYS A 75 -15.75 4.20 -10.23
C LYS A 75 -15.26 4.58 -8.85
N VAL A 76 -16.19 4.65 -7.92
CA VAL A 76 -15.89 5.01 -6.54
C VAL A 76 -15.33 3.78 -5.81
N VAL A 77 -14.22 3.98 -5.12
CA VAL A 77 -13.58 2.95 -4.31
C VAL A 77 -13.64 3.38 -2.85
N TYR A 78 -14.10 2.50 -1.98
CA TYR A 78 -14.18 2.77 -0.55
C TYR A 78 -13.13 1.97 0.20
N LEU A 79 -12.61 2.56 1.27
CA LEU A 79 -11.70 1.87 2.19
C LEU A 79 -12.49 1.45 3.42
N ILE A 80 -12.19 0.25 3.91
CA ILE A 80 -12.73 -0.25 5.17
C ILE A 80 -11.56 -0.49 6.11
N ASP A 81 -11.85 -0.60 7.39
CA ASP A 81 -10.81 -0.83 8.38
C ASP A 81 -10.14 -2.18 8.16
N GLY A 82 -8.82 -2.16 8.21
CA GLY A 82 -8.02 -3.36 8.14
C GLY A 82 -7.56 -3.83 9.52
N ASP A 83 -6.51 -4.63 9.52
CA ASP A 83 -5.94 -5.17 10.76
C ASP A 83 -4.43 -4.97 10.70
N GLU A 84 -3.85 -4.47 11.79
CA GLU A 84 -2.41 -4.24 11.87
C GLU A 84 -1.59 -5.53 11.72
N GLU A 85 -2.18 -6.67 12.05
CA GLU A 85 -1.53 -7.97 11.91
C GLU A 85 -1.62 -8.53 10.50
N ASN A 86 -2.37 -7.88 9.61
CA ASN A 86 -2.45 -8.29 8.21
C ASN A 86 -1.22 -7.78 7.46
N LEU A 87 -0.12 -8.48 7.67
CA LEU A 87 1.20 -8.10 7.16
C LEU A 87 1.46 -8.78 5.82
N LYS A 88 1.92 -7.98 4.85
CA LYS A 88 2.38 -8.54 3.58
C LYS A 88 3.85 -8.92 3.73
N ILE A 89 4.14 -10.20 3.58
CA ILE A 89 5.50 -10.72 3.74
C ILE A 89 6.28 -10.48 2.45
N THR A 90 7.21 -9.55 2.47
CA THR A 90 8.01 -9.19 1.30
C THR A 90 9.52 -9.16 1.57
N THR A 91 9.91 -9.15 2.85
CA THR A 91 11.32 -9.10 3.26
C THR A 91 11.59 -10.14 4.33
N PRO A 92 12.87 -10.51 4.58
CA PRO A 92 13.19 -11.46 5.65
C PRO A 92 12.71 -11.02 7.03
N VAL A 93 12.74 -9.72 7.33
CA VAL A 93 12.25 -9.24 8.63
C VAL A 93 10.74 -9.43 8.77
N ASP A 94 10.00 -9.38 7.67
CA ASP A 94 8.56 -9.63 7.70
C ASP A 94 8.25 -11.07 8.14
N LEU A 95 9.09 -12.03 7.76
CA LEU A 95 8.94 -13.41 8.22
C LEU A 95 9.07 -13.51 9.74
N VAL A 96 10.04 -12.81 10.30
CA VAL A 96 10.25 -12.81 11.76
C VAL A 96 9.04 -12.23 12.46
N ILE A 97 8.51 -11.12 11.94
CA ILE A 97 7.33 -10.48 12.51
C ILE A 97 6.11 -11.40 12.38
N ALA A 98 5.93 -12.03 11.24
CA ALA A 98 4.82 -12.95 11.02
C ALA A 98 4.87 -14.14 11.98
N GLU A 99 6.06 -14.72 12.20
CA GLU A 99 6.23 -15.81 13.15
C GLU A 99 5.89 -15.39 14.57
N ALA A 100 6.29 -14.18 14.95
CA ALA A 100 5.97 -13.64 16.27
C ALA A 100 4.46 -13.46 16.45
N ILE A 101 3.77 -12.97 15.42
CA ILE A 101 2.32 -12.81 15.46
C ILE A 101 1.63 -14.16 15.59
N LEU A 102 2.07 -15.16 14.83
CA LEU A 102 1.49 -16.51 14.91
C LEU A 102 1.71 -17.13 16.29
N ALA A 103 2.90 -16.98 16.85
CA ALA A 103 3.20 -17.51 18.18
C ALA A 103 2.31 -16.87 19.23
N GLU A 104 2.07 -15.57 19.14
CA GLU A 104 1.17 -14.88 20.05
C GLU A 104 -0.26 -15.37 19.93
N ARG A 105 -0.73 -15.60 18.69
CA ARG A 105 -2.08 -16.12 18.46
C ARG A 105 -2.27 -17.52 19.01
N GLU A 106 -1.26 -18.36 18.88
CA GLU A 106 -1.31 -19.73 19.43
C GLU A 106 -1.38 -19.73 20.94
N GLY A 107 -0.84 -18.71 21.59
CA GLY A 107 -0.88 -18.56 23.03
C GLY A 107 -2.17 -17.97 23.58
N ARG A 108 -3.08 -17.55 22.71
CA ARG A 108 -4.37 -16.97 23.12
C ARG A 108 -5.45 -18.06 23.39
#